data_7655324d5d2133bfd58444ef3b225c56
#
_entry.id   7655324d5d2133bfd58444ef3b225c56
#
_cell.length_a   1.000
_cell.length_b   1.000
_cell.length_c   1.000
_cell.angle_alpha   90.00
_cell.angle_beta   90.00
_cell.angle_gamma   90.00
#
_symmetry.space_group_name_H-M   'P 1'
#
loop_
_entity.id
_entity.type
_entity.pdbx_description
1 polymer ?
#
loop_
_entity_poly.entity_id
_entity_poly.type
_entity_poly.pdbx_seq_one_letter_code
_entity_poly.pdbx_strand_id
1 'polypeptide(L)'
;MKIFAVRIGNKYGPEYEDYLKRKLPEYDLNWIREPINSKIQLQWNKMHVMSLDLNEPICIIDIDILLVNDYKKLFEYPIERGEFVAMPGWWREDQSYVINGGFFKYYPKDCKYIYDKFMSDVDHWQSFYIKNGTTTGPVNGEQHFVEDSVKERLKLKTIPNSWVTRWCSNSNAIAGKDYEQWQFKTSLKYQSLTNNK
;
A
#
# COMPACT_ATOMS: atom_id res chain seq x y z
N MET A 1 5.95 -16.21 1.30
CA MET A 1 4.91 -15.25 0.81
C MET A 1 5.60 -14.22 -0.08
N LYS A 2 4.97 -13.87 -1.19
CA LYS A 2 5.45 -12.82 -2.10
C LYS A 2 5.00 -11.45 -1.63
N ILE A 3 5.93 -10.50 -1.66
CA ILE A 3 5.66 -9.09 -1.37
C ILE A 3 6.02 -8.28 -2.61
N PHE A 4 5.13 -7.40 -3.03
CA PHE A 4 5.32 -6.53 -4.19
C PHE A 4 5.45 -5.08 -3.75
N ALA A 5 6.25 -4.30 -4.47
CA ALA A 5 6.33 -2.86 -4.33
C ALA A 5 6.54 -2.18 -5.69
N VAL A 6 5.96 -1.00 -5.86
CA VAL A 6 6.11 -0.20 -7.09
C VAL A 6 7.28 0.76 -6.91
N ARG A 7 8.24 0.66 -7.83
CA ARG A 7 9.36 1.59 -7.97
C ARG A 7 9.46 2.08 -9.40
N ILE A 8 8.60 3.01 -9.76
CA ILE A 8 8.55 3.65 -11.07
C ILE A 8 8.85 5.14 -10.88
N GLY A 9 9.63 5.71 -11.78
CA GLY A 9 10.07 7.10 -11.71
C GLY A 9 11.29 7.32 -10.80
N ASN A 10 11.61 8.59 -10.54
CA ASN A 10 12.87 9.00 -9.89
C ASN A 10 12.71 9.51 -8.46
N LYS A 11 11.50 9.39 -7.88
CA LYS A 11 11.23 9.91 -6.53
C LYS A 11 11.97 9.14 -5.44
N TYR A 12 12.12 7.83 -5.63
CA TYR A 12 12.73 6.93 -4.65
C TYR A 12 13.97 6.27 -5.25
N GLY A 13 15.09 6.42 -4.57
CA GLY A 13 16.37 5.83 -4.96
C GLY A 13 16.52 4.34 -4.56
N PRO A 14 17.66 3.72 -4.88
CA PRO A 14 17.94 2.33 -4.54
C PRO A 14 17.97 2.07 -3.02
N GLU A 15 18.24 3.07 -2.20
CA GLU A 15 18.30 2.99 -0.75
C GLU A 15 16.97 2.51 -0.12
N TYR A 16 15.83 2.78 -0.76
CA TYR A 16 14.52 2.29 -0.32
C TYR A 16 14.37 0.78 -0.54
N GLU A 17 14.83 0.28 -1.69
CA GLU A 17 14.87 -1.17 -1.94
C GLU A 17 15.82 -1.87 -0.98
N ASP A 18 17.00 -1.31 -0.77
CA ASP A 18 18.02 -1.89 0.13
C ASP A 18 17.52 -1.93 1.57
N TYR A 19 16.77 -0.91 1.98
CA TYR A 19 16.09 -0.92 3.27
C TYR A 19 15.12 -2.09 3.38
N LEU A 20 14.19 -2.25 2.44
CA LEU A 20 13.21 -3.32 2.46
C LEU A 20 13.87 -4.71 2.36
N LYS A 21 14.90 -4.89 1.55
CA LYS A 21 15.66 -6.14 1.47
C LYS A 21 16.31 -6.51 2.82
N ARG A 22 16.85 -5.53 3.54
CA ARG A 22 17.43 -5.78 4.88
C ARG A 22 16.37 -6.09 5.93
N LYS A 23 15.19 -5.48 5.83
CA LYS A 23 14.09 -5.69 6.78
C LYS A 23 13.31 -6.97 6.53
N LEU A 24 13.24 -7.43 5.30
CA LEU A 24 12.39 -8.53 4.85
C LEU A 24 13.18 -9.63 4.15
N PRO A 25 14.34 -10.12 4.72
CA PRO A 25 15.20 -11.09 4.04
C PRO A 25 14.54 -12.46 3.85
N GLU A 26 13.52 -12.79 4.66
CA GLU A 26 12.78 -14.05 4.60
C GLU A 26 11.62 -14.04 3.60
N TYR A 27 11.31 -12.91 2.98
CA TYR A 27 10.21 -12.75 2.03
C TYR A 27 10.71 -12.64 0.60
N ASP A 28 9.90 -13.14 -0.34
CA ASP A 28 10.14 -13.00 -1.77
C ASP A 28 9.70 -11.60 -2.23
N LEU A 29 10.67 -10.66 -2.30
CA LEU A 29 10.43 -9.27 -2.69
C LEU A 29 10.45 -9.11 -4.21
N ASN A 30 9.36 -8.61 -4.75
CA ASN A 30 9.14 -8.42 -6.17
C ASN A 30 8.92 -6.92 -6.49
N TRP A 31 9.67 -6.39 -7.45
CA TRP A 31 9.67 -4.97 -7.80
C TRP A 31 8.96 -4.73 -9.13
N ILE A 32 7.97 -3.84 -9.13
CA ILE A 32 7.37 -3.32 -10.35
C ILE A 32 8.16 -2.07 -10.73
N ARG A 33 9.05 -2.20 -11.72
CA ARG A 33 9.95 -1.12 -12.16
C ARG A 33 9.49 -0.44 -13.45
N GLU A 34 8.69 -1.12 -14.23
CA GLU A 34 8.16 -0.63 -15.48
C GLU A 34 6.63 -0.53 -15.40
N PRO A 35 6.04 0.50 -15.99
CA PRO A 35 4.60 0.62 -16.04
C PRO A 35 3.98 -0.50 -16.90
N ILE A 36 2.77 -0.93 -16.55
CA ILE A 36 1.99 -1.90 -17.34
C ILE A 36 1.84 -1.41 -18.79
N ASN A 37 1.60 -0.12 -18.93
CA ASN A 37 1.66 0.61 -20.19
C ASN A 37 1.91 2.10 -19.91
N SER A 38 2.16 2.89 -20.96
CA SER A 38 2.52 4.31 -20.84
C SER A 38 1.44 5.21 -20.25
N LYS A 39 0.19 4.75 -20.18
CA LYS A 39 -0.93 5.52 -19.63
C LYS A 39 -1.06 5.36 -18.10
N ILE A 40 -0.51 4.30 -17.53
CA ILE A 40 -0.69 3.98 -16.11
C ILE A 40 0.38 4.67 -15.28
N GLN A 41 -0.08 5.55 -14.39
CA GLN A 41 0.79 6.42 -13.61
C GLN A 41 1.24 5.74 -12.31
N LEU A 42 2.53 5.81 -12.02
CA LEU A 42 3.19 5.49 -10.75
C LEU A 42 2.52 4.35 -9.94
N GLN A 43 1.95 4.69 -8.76
CA GLN A 43 1.35 3.72 -7.84
C GLN A 43 0.14 2.97 -8.41
N TRP A 44 -0.51 3.48 -9.46
CA TRP A 44 -1.58 2.77 -10.14
C TRP A 44 -1.12 1.44 -10.76
N ASN A 45 0.18 1.29 -10.96
CA ASN A 45 0.77 0.03 -11.41
C ASN A 45 0.65 -1.12 -10.37
N LYS A 46 0.21 -0.85 -9.14
CA LYS A 46 -0.19 -1.89 -8.18
C LYS A 46 -1.27 -2.80 -8.74
N MET A 47 -2.11 -2.31 -9.65
CA MET A 47 -3.16 -3.09 -10.31
C MET A 47 -2.60 -4.31 -11.05
N HIS A 48 -1.35 -4.24 -11.56
CA HIS A 48 -0.71 -5.38 -12.21
C HIS A 48 -0.70 -6.64 -11.34
N VAL A 49 -0.45 -6.49 -10.04
CA VAL A 49 -0.36 -7.62 -9.12
C VAL A 49 -1.70 -8.35 -8.98
N MET A 50 -2.82 -7.64 -9.18
CA MET A 50 -4.17 -8.23 -9.14
C MET A 50 -4.48 -9.11 -10.37
N SER A 51 -3.66 -9.01 -11.44
CA SER A 51 -3.82 -9.87 -12.63
C SER A 51 -3.05 -11.19 -12.56
N LEU A 52 -2.20 -11.38 -11.53
CA LEU A 52 -1.33 -12.53 -11.44
C LEU A 52 -2.12 -13.83 -11.16
N ASP A 53 -1.74 -14.91 -11.83
CA ASP A 53 -2.35 -16.24 -11.63
C ASP A 53 -1.68 -16.96 -10.44
N LEU A 54 -1.88 -16.42 -9.23
CA LEU A 54 -1.36 -16.97 -7.99
C LEU A 54 -2.50 -17.49 -7.11
N ASN A 55 -2.29 -18.70 -6.53
CA ASN A 55 -3.24 -19.34 -5.62
C ASN A 55 -3.00 -18.98 -4.14
N GLU A 56 -1.85 -18.38 -3.84
CA GLU A 56 -1.45 -17.98 -2.50
C GLU A 56 -1.73 -16.49 -2.26
N PRO A 57 -1.96 -16.08 -1.01
CA PRO A 57 -2.08 -14.66 -0.72
C PRO A 57 -0.75 -13.97 -0.89
N ILE A 58 -0.80 -12.74 -1.37
CA ILE A 58 0.35 -11.84 -1.53
C ILE A 58 0.16 -10.57 -0.74
N CYS A 59 1.25 -9.85 -0.53
CA CYS A 59 1.19 -8.47 -0.05
C CYS A 59 1.70 -7.51 -1.11
N ILE A 60 1.16 -6.30 -1.13
CA ILE A 60 1.75 -5.16 -1.81
C ILE A 60 1.93 -4.03 -0.81
N ILE A 61 3.10 -3.39 -0.85
CA ILE A 61 3.46 -2.31 0.07
C ILE A 61 3.95 -1.09 -0.68
N ASP A 62 3.78 0.09 -0.09
CA ASP A 62 4.47 1.28 -0.58
C ASP A 62 5.97 1.15 -0.31
N ILE A 63 6.79 1.63 -1.26
CA ILE A 63 8.24 1.55 -1.14
C ILE A 63 8.79 2.42 -0.01
N ASP A 64 8.04 3.46 0.39
CA ASP A 64 8.40 4.40 1.44
C ASP A 64 7.79 4.05 2.82
N ILE A 65 7.38 2.80 3.01
CA ILE A 65 6.94 2.30 4.32
C ILE A 65 8.13 2.12 5.26
N LEU A 66 7.96 2.54 6.52
CA LEU A 66 8.93 2.27 7.58
C LEU A 66 8.42 1.13 8.46
N LEU A 67 9.16 0.02 8.45
CA LEU A 67 8.85 -1.17 9.24
C LEU A 67 9.56 -1.08 10.59
N VAL A 68 8.78 -0.98 11.68
CA VAL A 68 9.28 -0.84 13.05
C VAL A 68 8.69 -1.91 13.95
N ASN A 69 9.31 -2.15 15.10
CA ASN A 69 8.87 -3.13 16.10
C ASN A 69 8.59 -4.52 15.47
N ASP A 70 7.54 -5.19 15.92
CA ASP A 70 7.12 -6.51 15.46
C ASP A 70 6.33 -6.44 14.14
N TYR A 71 6.94 -5.92 13.10
CA TYR A 71 6.31 -5.70 11.79
C TYR A 71 5.89 -7.00 11.06
N LYS A 72 6.41 -8.17 11.47
CA LYS A 72 6.05 -9.45 10.84
C LYS A 72 4.57 -9.76 10.97
N LYS A 73 3.94 -9.33 12.05
CA LYS A 73 2.48 -9.43 12.25
C LYS A 73 1.68 -8.91 11.07
N LEU A 74 2.19 -7.87 10.38
CA LEU A 74 1.54 -7.28 9.21
C LEU A 74 1.38 -8.32 8.10
N PHE A 75 2.47 -9.03 7.81
CA PHE A 75 2.50 -10.05 6.75
C PHE A 75 1.83 -11.35 7.17
N GLU A 76 1.81 -11.64 8.46
CA GLU A 76 1.18 -12.82 9.06
C GLU A 76 -0.32 -12.62 9.33
N TYR A 77 -0.86 -11.39 9.21
CA TYR A 77 -2.27 -11.10 9.46
C TYR A 77 -3.16 -12.08 8.69
N PRO A 78 -4.13 -12.74 9.37
CA PRO A 78 -4.92 -13.81 8.75
C PRO A 78 -5.82 -13.28 7.63
N ILE A 79 -5.89 -14.07 6.56
CA ILE A 79 -6.76 -13.78 5.40
C ILE A 79 -7.32 -15.08 4.83
N GLU A 80 -8.59 -15.06 4.45
CA GLU A 80 -9.30 -16.12 3.76
C GLU A 80 -9.63 -15.72 2.32
N ARG A 81 -10.00 -16.70 1.49
CA ARG A 81 -10.51 -16.45 0.14
C ARG A 81 -11.77 -15.57 0.22
N GLY A 82 -11.89 -14.63 -0.71
CA GLY A 82 -12.97 -13.65 -0.69
C GLY A 82 -12.75 -12.46 0.27
N GLU A 83 -11.63 -12.41 0.98
CA GLU A 83 -11.26 -11.26 1.81
C GLU A 83 -10.18 -10.40 1.17
N PHE A 84 -10.19 -9.11 1.50
CA PHE A 84 -9.14 -8.15 1.16
C PHE A 84 -8.74 -7.41 2.44
N VAL A 85 -7.47 -7.51 2.81
CA VAL A 85 -6.93 -6.84 3.99
C VAL A 85 -6.15 -5.61 3.56
N ALA A 86 -6.45 -4.49 4.15
CA ALA A 86 -5.79 -3.22 3.88
C ALA A 86 -5.33 -2.54 5.16
N MET A 87 -4.46 -1.56 4.98
CA MET A 87 -4.10 -0.64 6.01
C MET A 87 -5.21 0.37 6.26
N PRO A 88 -5.57 0.69 7.52
CA PRO A 88 -6.55 1.74 7.81
C PRO A 88 -5.99 3.13 7.54
N GLY A 89 -6.87 4.05 7.13
CA GLY A 89 -6.56 5.48 6.95
C GLY A 89 -7.14 6.34 8.08
N TRP A 90 -7.19 5.85 9.32
CA TRP A 90 -7.87 6.43 10.48
C TRP A 90 -7.46 7.87 10.83
N TRP A 91 -6.28 8.31 10.39
CA TRP A 91 -5.82 9.69 10.61
C TRP A 91 -6.41 10.74 9.66
N ARG A 92 -7.28 10.32 8.73
CA ARG A 92 -7.95 11.25 7.83
C ARG A 92 -9.18 11.85 8.50
N GLU A 93 -9.45 13.12 8.26
CA GLU A 93 -10.65 13.78 8.71
C GLU A 93 -11.88 13.25 7.95
N ASP A 94 -11.74 13.10 6.64
CA ASP A 94 -12.76 12.49 5.80
C ASP A 94 -12.69 10.97 5.89
N GLN A 95 -13.75 10.36 6.40
CA GLN A 95 -13.89 8.91 6.59
C GLN A 95 -14.76 8.25 5.51
N SER A 96 -15.04 8.93 4.38
CA SER A 96 -15.73 8.34 3.24
C SER A 96 -14.98 7.14 2.66
N TYR A 97 -13.65 7.15 2.79
CA TYR A 97 -12.75 6.04 2.49
C TYR A 97 -11.93 5.67 3.72
N VAL A 98 -11.91 4.38 4.04
CA VAL A 98 -11.33 3.88 5.31
C VAL A 98 -9.94 3.28 5.16
N ILE A 99 -9.49 2.94 3.94
CA ILE A 99 -8.18 2.33 3.72
C ILE A 99 -7.10 3.32 3.28
N ASN A 100 -5.86 2.89 3.46
CA ASN A 100 -4.67 3.52 2.90
C ASN A 100 -3.92 2.55 2.00
N GLY A 101 -3.41 3.06 0.87
CA GLY A 101 -2.71 2.28 -0.15
C GLY A 101 -1.33 1.76 0.23
N GLY A 102 -0.85 2.07 1.43
CA GLY A 102 0.48 1.68 1.89
C GLY A 102 0.68 0.19 2.12
N PHE A 103 -0.41 -0.55 2.34
CA PHE A 103 -0.38 -2.00 2.48
C PHE A 103 -1.71 -2.61 2.05
N PHE A 104 -1.62 -3.64 1.20
CA PHE A 104 -2.71 -4.54 0.86
C PHE A 104 -2.25 -5.99 0.98
N LYS A 105 -3.16 -6.87 1.41
CA LYS A 105 -2.98 -8.33 1.39
C LYS A 105 -4.23 -8.98 0.82
N TYR A 106 -4.06 -9.82 -0.19
CA TYR A 106 -5.18 -10.42 -0.90
C TYR A 106 -4.74 -11.66 -1.71
N TYR A 107 -5.70 -12.43 -2.17
CA TYR A 107 -5.50 -13.46 -3.19
C TYR A 107 -5.67 -12.84 -4.57
N PRO A 108 -4.65 -12.84 -5.45
CA PRO A 108 -4.75 -12.20 -6.77
C PRO A 108 -5.95 -12.68 -7.60
N LYS A 109 -6.21 -13.97 -7.60
CA LYS A 109 -7.36 -14.55 -8.33
C LYS A 109 -8.71 -13.98 -7.89
N ASP A 110 -8.87 -13.61 -6.63
CA ASP A 110 -10.10 -13.00 -6.14
C ASP A 110 -10.23 -11.53 -6.57
N CYS A 111 -9.08 -10.88 -6.88
CA CYS A 111 -8.99 -9.48 -7.24
C CYS A 111 -8.87 -9.22 -8.75
N LYS A 112 -8.81 -10.28 -9.59
CA LYS A 112 -8.63 -10.11 -11.03
C LYS A 112 -9.68 -9.20 -11.68
N TYR A 113 -10.92 -9.24 -11.21
CA TYR A 113 -11.99 -8.38 -11.71
C TYR A 113 -11.71 -6.88 -11.48
N ILE A 114 -10.95 -6.52 -10.43
CA ILE A 114 -10.52 -5.13 -10.15
C ILE A 114 -9.54 -4.68 -11.23
N TYR A 115 -8.57 -5.54 -11.55
CA TYR A 115 -7.66 -5.30 -12.66
C TYR A 115 -8.39 -5.16 -14.00
N ASP A 116 -9.30 -6.10 -14.30
CA ASP A 116 -10.06 -6.09 -15.57
C ASP A 116 -10.93 -4.82 -15.67
N LYS A 117 -11.57 -4.42 -14.58
CA LYS A 117 -12.32 -3.16 -14.47
C LYS A 117 -11.40 -1.95 -14.73
N PHE A 118 -10.24 -1.88 -14.11
CA PHE A 118 -9.28 -0.80 -14.31
C PHE A 118 -8.82 -0.73 -15.77
N MET A 119 -8.47 -1.87 -16.36
CA MET A 119 -7.98 -1.95 -17.74
C MET A 119 -9.05 -1.67 -18.77
N SER A 120 -10.33 -1.77 -18.44
CA SER A 120 -11.43 -1.45 -19.37
C SER A 120 -11.46 0.03 -19.76
N ASP A 121 -11.03 0.94 -18.87
CA ASP A 121 -10.91 2.38 -19.16
C ASP A 121 -9.92 3.06 -18.19
N VAL A 122 -8.63 2.87 -18.45
CA VAL A 122 -7.54 3.40 -17.62
C VAL A 122 -7.61 4.90 -17.44
N ASP A 123 -7.87 5.63 -18.52
CA ASP A 123 -7.89 7.10 -18.53
C ASP A 123 -9.06 7.62 -17.68
N HIS A 124 -10.23 7.00 -17.80
CA HIS A 124 -11.41 7.34 -17.01
C HIS A 124 -11.16 7.11 -15.51
N TRP A 125 -10.76 5.90 -15.13
CA TRP A 125 -10.62 5.55 -13.71
C TRP A 125 -9.56 6.38 -13.00
N GLN A 126 -8.40 6.58 -13.61
CA GLN A 126 -7.37 7.45 -13.05
C GLN A 126 -7.87 8.89 -12.91
N SER A 127 -8.41 9.47 -13.98
CA SER A 127 -8.89 10.86 -13.97
C SER A 127 -9.99 11.08 -12.94
N PHE A 128 -10.94 10.15 -12.84
CA PHE A 128 -12.04 10.23 -11.90
C PHE A 128 -11.55 10.25 -10.45
N TYR A 129 -10.73 9.27 -10.05
CA TYR A 129 -10.30 9.16 -8.66
C TYR A 129 -9.18 10.14 -8.28
N ILE A 130 -8.37 10.61 -9.22
CA ILE A 130 -7.44 11.72 -9.00
C ILE A 130 -8.20 13.02 -8.71
N LYS A 131 -9.28 13.27 -9.43
CA LYS A 131 -10.10 14.49 -9.27
C LYS A 131 -10.98 14.45 -8.04
N ASN A 132 -11.62 13.31 -7.75
CA ASN A 132 -12.67 13.19 -6.75
C ASN A 132 -12.20 12.48 -5.46
N GLY A 133 -10.94 12.03 -5.40
CA GLY A 133 -10.39 11.39 -4.22
C GLY A 133 -10.11 12.39 -3.09
N THR A 134 -10.12 11.88 -1.87
CA THR A 134 -9.86 12.67 -0.65
C THR A 134 -8.36 12.85 -0.36
N THR A 135 -7.49 12.27 -1.17
CA THR A 135 -6.04 12.37 -1.02
C THR A 135 -5.48 13.49 -1.87
N THR A 136 -4.58 14.26 -1.30
CA THR A 136 -3.86 15.32 -2.02
C THR A 136 -2.71 14.75 -2.84
N GLY A 137 -2.54 15.25 -4.05
CA GLY A 137 -1.42 14.92 -4.94
C GLY A 137 -1.86 14.61 -6.36
N PRO A 138 -0.99 14.87 -7.35
CA PRO A 138 -1.36 14.87 -8.76
C PRO A 138 -1.69 13.49 -9.34
N VAL A 139 -1.34 12.42 -8.64
CA VAL A 139 -1.52 11.03 -9.11
C VAL A 139 -2.13 10.11 -8.05
N ASN A 140 -2.64 10.68 -6.95
CA ASN A 140 -3.29 9.91 -5.90
C ASN A 140 -4.70 9.50 -6.33
N GLY A 141 -5.27 8.50 -5.67
CA GLY A 141 -6.64 8.03 -5.95
C GLY A 141 -6.75 6.52 -6.12
N GLU A 142 -5.65 5.82 -6.38
CA GLU A 142 -5.67 4.39 -6.63
C GLU A 142 -6.26 3.59 -5.46
N GLN A 143 -6.00 4.03 -4.22
CA GLN A 143 -6.54 3.38 -3.03
C GLN A 143 -8.07 3.51 -2.94
N HIS A 144 -8.64 4.61 -3.40
CA HIS A 144 -10.10 4.81 -3.42
C HIS A 144 -10.75 3.94 -4.50
N PHE A 145 -10.14 3.87 -5.68
CA PHE A 145 -10.57 2.93 -6.72
C PHE A 145 -10.55 1.49 -6.21
N VAL A 146 -9.48 1.10 -5.52
CA VAL A 146 -9.35 -0.24 -4.93
C VAL A 146 -10.43 -0.46 -3.88
N GLU A 147 -10.63 0.48 -2.96
CA GLU A 147 -11.64 0.36 -1.89
C GLU A 147 -13.04 0.16 -2.44
N ASP A 148 -13.45 1.02 -3.40
CA ASP A 148 -14.77 0.91 -4.02
C ASP A 148 -14.92 -0.42 -4.77
N SER A 149 -13.90 -0.83 -5.52
CA SER A 149 -13.94 -2.09 -6.25
C SER A 149 -13.95 -3.32 -5.34
N VAL A 150 -13.19 -3.28 -4.24
CA VAL A 150 -13.19 -4.36 -3.23
C VAL A 150 -14.57 -4.53 -2.62
N LYS A 151 -15.24 -3.42 -2.25
CA LYS A 151 -16.59 -3.44 -1.65
C LYS A 151 -17.66 -4.04 -2.56
N GLU A 152 -17.42 -4.13 -3.86
CA GLU A 152 -18.37 -4.75 -4.80
C GLU A 152 -18.51 -6.26 -4.60
N ARG A 153 -17.42 -6.97 -4.27
CA ARG A 153 -17.40 -8.45 -4.28
C ARG A 153 -16.64 -9.10 -3.14
N LEU A 154 -15.81 -8.37 -2.42
CA LEU A 154 -14.94 -8.91 -1.39
C LEU A 154 -15.27 -8.33 -0.02
N LYS A 155 -14.93 -9.08 1.00
CA LYS A 155 -15.02 -8.59 2.38
C LYS A 155 -13.78 -7.77 2.71
N LEU A 156 -13.94 -6.46 2.81
CA LEU A 156 -12.89 -5.55 3.23
C LEU A 156 -12.61 -5.69 4.73
N LYS A 157 -11.36 -5.91 5.07
CA LYS A 157 -10.82 -5.92 6.45
C LYS A 157 -9.69 -4.93 6.55
N THR A 158 -9.48 -4.36 7.73
CA THR A 158 -8.29 -3.56 8.02
C THR A 158 -7.48 -4.20 9.12
N ILE A 159 -6.15 -4.02 9.07
CA ILE A 159 -5.31 -4.30 10.22
C ILE A 159 -5.65 -3.34 11.37
N PRO A 160 -5.32 -3.68 12.64
CA PRO A 160 -5.61 -2.81 13.78
C PRO A 160 -5.02 -1.40 13.63
N ASN A 161 -5.80 -0.38 13.98
CA ASN A 161 -5.36 1.01 13.93
C ASN A 161 -4.08 1.26 14.74
N SER A 162 -3.92 0.56 15.86
CA SER A 162 -2.74 0.66 16.74
C SER A 162 -1.43 0.17 16.09
N TRP A 163 -1.52 -0.59 14.98
CA TRP A 163 -0.34 -1.10 14.28
C TRP A 163 0.25 -0.10 13.29
N VAL A 164 -0.46 1.00 13.03
CA VAL A 164 -0.18 1.90 11.92
C VAL A 164 -0.22 3.35 12.35
N THR A 165 0.73 4.12 11.89
CA THR A 165 0.69 5.57 12.01
C THR A 165 1.20 6.25 10.74
N ARG A 166 0.74 7.48 10.51
CA ARG A 166 1.29 8.35 9.49
C ARG A 166 2.46 9.11 10.07
N TRP A 167 3.61 9.06 9.41
CA TRP A 167 4.69 9.98 9.73
C TRP A 167 4.36 11.38 9.21
N CYS A 168 4.42 12.37 10.09
CA CYS A 168 4.35 13.79 9.75
C CYS A 168 5.64 14.47 10.22
N SER A 169 6.20 15.34 9.39
CA SER A 169 7.40 16.12 9.72
C SER A 169 7.20 17.05 10.93
N ASN A 170 5.94 17.40 11.22
CA ASN A 170 5.54 18.14 12.42
C ASN A 170 5.03 17.12 13.43
N SER A 171 5.88 16.69 14.28
CA SER A 171 5.85 15.59 15.25
C SER A 171 4.64 15.44 16.19
N ASN A 172 3.52 16.11 15.94
CA ASN A 172 2.32 16.07 16.77
C ASN A 172 1.27 15.07 16.29
N ALA A 173 1.53 14.31 15.23
CA ALA A 173 0.70 13.17 14.88
C ALA A 173 1.00 12.03 15.87
N ILE A 174 0.47 12.16 17.06
CA ILE A 174 0.58 11.17 18.10
C ILE A 174 -0.32 10.01 17.70
N ALA A 175 0.30 8.90 17.32
CA ALA A 175 -0.35 7.61 17.42
C ALA A 175 -0.85 7.43 18.85
N GLY A 176 -1.96 6.75 19.03
CA GLY A 176 -2.51 6.44 20.34
C GLY A 176 -1.45 5.82 21.28
N LYS A 177 -1.69 5.84 22.57
CA LYS A 177 -0.72 5.60 23.64
C LYS A 177 -0.09 4.20 23.69
N ASP A 178 -0.54 3.25 22.87
CA ASP A 178 -0.05 1.88 22.83
C ASP A 178 0.68 1.63 21.52
N TYR A 179 1.99 1.73 21.58
CA TYR A 179 2.87 1.74 20.43
C TYR A 179 3.22 0.34 19.90
N GLU A 180 2.33 -0.27 19.13
CA GLU A 180 2.71 -1.24 18.10
C GLU A 180 2.65 -0.53 16.74
N GLN A 181 3.73 0.21 16.39
CA GLN A 181 3.64 1.16 15.29
C GLN A 181 4.30 0.69 14.02
N TRP A 182 3.54 0.76 12.96
CA TRP A 182 3.98 0.74 11.58
C TRP A 182 3.94 2.18 11.06
N GLN A 183 5.11 2.79 10.82
CA GLN A 183 5.18 4.16 10.35
C GLN A 183 5.20 4.24 8.83
N PHE A 184 4.47 5.19 8.30
CA PHE A 184 4.45 5.57 6.90
C PHE A 184 5.29 6.78 6.59
N LYS A 185 5.77 6.82 5.32
CA LYS A 185 6.32 8.01 4.65
C LYS A 185 7.32 8.79 5.50
N THR A 186 8.42 8.18 5.78
CA THR A 186 9.63 8.93 6.02
C THR A 186 10.50 8.85 4.79
N SER A 187 11.05 9.95 4.36
CA SER A 187 12.27 9.84 3.56
C SER A 187 13.28 9.09 4.43
N LEU A 188 13.98 8.10 3.89
CA LEU A 188 15.05 7.35 4.59
C LEU A 188 16.12 8.28 5.20
N LYS A 189 16.15 9.55 4.77
CA LYS A 189 16.97 10.61 5.35
C LYS A 189 16.73 10.83 6.85
N TYR A 190 15.54 10.51 7.37
CA TYR A 190 15.24 10.60 8.80
C TYR A 190 15.63 9.36 9.60
N GLN A 191 15.84 8.22 8.96
CA GLN A 191 16.28 7.00 9.65
C GLN A 191 17.70 7.12 10.20
N SER A 192 18.57 7.89 9.54
CA SER A 192 19.93 8.14 10.02
C SER A 192 19.99 8.95 11.30
N LEU A 193 18.91 9.68 11.65
CA LEU A 193 18.83 10.50 12.85
C LEU A 193 18.27 9.74 14.07
N THR A 194 17.54 8.65 13.85
CA THR A 194 16.92 7.86 14.93
C THR A 194 17.74 6.64 15.35
N ASN A 195 18.66 6.16 14.53
CA ASN A 195 19.53 5.03 14.82
C ASN A 195 20.80 5.40 15.63
N ASN A 196 20.95 6.67 16.04
CA ASN A 196 22.07 7.17 16.84
C ASN A 196 21.66 7.57 18.27
N LYS A 197 20.65 6.91 18.83
CA LYS A 197 20.33 7.03 20.27
C LYS A 197 20.25 5.66 20.90
#